data_dd22a8f905122d14adca2ecde16f04f8
#
_entry.id   dd22a8f905122d14adca2ecde16f04f8
#
_cell.length_a   1.000
_cell.length_b   1.000
_cell.length_c   1.000
_cell.angle_alpha   90.00
_cell.angle_beta   90.00
_cell.angle_gamma   90.00
#
_symmetry.space_group_name_H-M   'P 1'
#
loop_
_entity.id
_entity.type
_entity.pdbx_description
1 polymer ?
#
loop_
_entity_poly.entity_id
_entity_poly.type
_entity_poly.pdbx_seq_one_letter_code
_entity_poly.pdbx_strand_id
1 'polypeptide(L)'
;MGKGIVMTMKTKMMSWCLMLVVLLTTLMPLSVSAADFPANPVTKTGYTLDFQEEFNNTTLDTNKWLPYYLPHWTTPADRELGAKARYTIANGSLQERIDADTPAWNPTYDSTVKISSIQTYEKDYWHKFNGSMPNNHHEADFNGYSTMYGYFEMRAKNANVGGGGHQAWWMVGTQDTSSASANSEIDIVETFFSKPNTWRINGYGWGDPTFLDHWEGFEDPVPYGDQSSEYHIYGMEWSPTQLKFYYDNVLYKTINDAPNMPMGMILGIYTDAGSGVHNNVWPKTWSVDYIRVWKPNGGYPTPYYRIKNHQTGLYMHTDNLTGKIEYGNVPATDLGSQWSKETTEGYTRYKNRLTGQYMHIENLTGNVQYGTVPATYWSSQWTEDAVSGYTRIKNRWNSTFMHTEDNTGYVQYGSVPTTYWTSQWTFEPVS
;
A
#
# COMPACT_ATOMS: atom_id res chain seq x y z
N MET A 1 75.19 13.00 -82.96
CA MET A 1 74.41 14.24 -83.26
C MET A 1 73.11 13.77 -83.82
N GLY A 2 72.05 13.77 -83.11
CA GLY A 2 70.75 13.34 -83.56
C GLY A 2 69.73 13.94 -82.64
N LYS A 3 68.94 14.87 -83.12
CA LYS A 3 67.86 15.54 -82.39
C LYS A 3 66.64 14.65 -82.50
N GLY A 4 66.15 14.20 -81.37
CA GLY A 4 64.86 13.54 -81.26
C GLY A 4 63.77 14.58 -81.13
N ILE A 5 62.77 14.45 -81.90
CA ILE A 5 61.53 15.25 -81.89
C ILE A 5 60.55 14.58 -80.96
N VAL A 6 60.19 15.28 -79.88
CA VAL A 6 59.13 14.84 -78.98
C VAL A 6 57.80 15.38 -79.47
N MET A 7 56.92 14.48 -79.86
CA MET A 7 55.54 14.75 -80.25
C MET A 7 54.66 14.77 -79.01
N THR A 8 54.16 15.92 -78.62
CA THR A 8 53.21 16.14 -77.55
C THR A 8 51.78 15.84 -77.96
N MET A 9 51.23 14.75 -77.58
CA MET A 9 49.79 14.42 -77.68
C MET A 9 49.02 15.16 -76.62
N LYS A 10 48.21 16.12 -77.00
CA LYS A 10 47.22 16.77 -76.13
C LYS A 10 46.00 15.86 -76.00
N THR A 11 45.86 15.15 -74.95
CA THR A 11 44.63 14.44 -74.55
C THR A 11 43.70 15.46 -73.93
N LYS A 12 42.56 15.68 -74.54
CA LYS A 12 41.42 16.40 -73.92
C LYS A 12 40.78 15.52 -72.90
N MET A 13 40.96 15.84 -71.63
CA MET A 13 40.13 15.29 -70.55
C MET A 13 38.80 15.98 -70.56
N MET A 14 37.76 15.25 -70.95
CA MET A 14 36.37 15.63 -70.78
C MET A 14 36.00 15.35 -69.31
N SER A 15 35.87 16.42 -68.50
CA SER A 15 35.44 16.36 -67.11
C SER A 15 33.95 16.07 -67.08
N TRP A 16 33.57 14.86 -66.69
CA TRP A 16 32.21 14.55 -66.31
C TRP A 16 32.01 14.98 -64.89
N CYS A 17 31.31 16.11 -64.63
CA CYS A 17 30.77 16.46 -63.36
C CYS A 17 29.60 15.55 -63.06
N LEU A 18 29.83 14.49 -62.31
CA LEU A 18 28.76 13.72 -61.66
C LEU A 18 28.17 14.62 -60.57
N MET A 19 27.01 15.21 -60.81
CA MET A 19 26.22 15.91 -59.80
C MET A 19 25.62 14.80 -58.89
N LEU A 20 26.24 14.53 -57.75
CA LEU A 20 25.70 13.69 -56.69
C LEU A 20 24.60 14.52 -55.98
N VAL A 21 23.35 14.35 -56.40
CA VAL A 21 22.20 14.86 -55.65
C VAL A 21 22.07 13.98 -54.41
N VAL A 22 22.67 14.41 -53.27
CA VAL A 22 22.40 13.84 -51.96
C VAL A 22 20.98 14.28 -51.61
N LEU A 23 20.01 13.38 -51.81
CA LEU A 23 18.69 13.51 -51.24
C LEU A 23 18.87 13.35 -49.73
N LEU A 24 19.00 14.44 -48.99
CA LEU A 24 18.81 14.48 -47.53
C LEU A 24 17.32 14.23 -47.30
N THR A 25 16.92 12.95 -47.23
CA THR A 25 15.68 12.60 -46.56
C THR A 25 15.90 12.91 -45.08
N THR A 26 15.41 14.05 -44.65
CA THR A 26 15.17 14.31 -43.22
C THR A 26 14.22 13.21 -42.77
N LEU A 27 14.78 12.16 -42.19
CA LEU A 27 14.04 11.29 -41.31
C LEU A 27 13.54 12.19 -40.17
N MET A 28 12.34 12.76 -40.37
CA MET A 28 11.58 13.22 -39.21
C MET A 28 11.48 12.00 -38.33
N PRO A 29 11.87 12.08 -37.03
CA PRO A 29 11.54 11.02 -36.13
C PRO A 29 10.02 10.87 -36.23
N LEU A 30 9.57 9.73 -36.76
CA LEU A 30 8.22 9.29 -36.50
C LEU A 30 8.14 9.28 -34.97
N SER A 31 7.42 10.26 -34.42
CA SER A 31 6.95 10.15 -33.05
C SER A 31 6.09 8.89 -33.05
N VAL A 32 6.69 7.77 -32.66
CA VAL A 32 5.94 6.59 -32.27
C VAL A 32 5.14 7.12 -31.08
N SER A 33 3.86 7.40 -31.30
CA SER A 33 2.92 7.56 -30.19
C SER A 33 3.09 6.31 -29.37
N ALA A 34 3.57 6.45 -28.15
CA ALA A 34 3.62 5.34 -27.24
C ALA A 34 2.20 4.74 -27.17
N ALA A 35 2.11 3.43 -27.32
CA ALA A 35 0.82 2.75 -27.34
C ALA A 35 0.44 2.40 -25.91
N ASP A 36 -0.84 2.55 -25.59
CA ASP A 36 -1.40 2.08 -24.34
C ASP A 36 -0.94 0.66 -24.00
N PHE A 37 -0.50 0.40 -22.78
CA PHE A 37 -0.24 -0.97 -22.35
C PHE A 37 -1.57 -1.75 -22.37
N PRO A 38 -1.61 -2.95 -22.96
CA PRO A 38 -2.86 -3.68 -23.14
C PRO A 38 -3.47 -4.08 -21.79
N ALA A 39 -4.81 -4.06 -21.72
CA ALA A 39 -5.53 -4.51 -20.53
C ALA A 39 -5.24 -6.01 -20.27
N ASN A 40 -5.06 -6.36 -19.00
CA ASN A 40 -4.93 -7.76 -18.61
C ASN A 40 -6.28 -8.48 -18.73
N PRO A 41 -6.26 -9.82 -18.96
CA PRO A 41 -7.47 -10.64 -18.80
C PRO A 41 -8.06 -10.50 -17.39
N VAL A 42 -9.39 -10.61 -17.27
CA VAL A 42 -10.07 -10.65 -15.96
C VAL A 42 -9.67 -11.89 -15.15
N THR A 43 -9.34 -12.98 -15.84
CA THR A 43 -8.89 -14.23 -15.20
C THR A 43 -7.40 -14.17 -14.89
N LYS A 44 -7.03 -14.51 -13.65
CA LYS A 44 -5.64 -14.60 -13.19
C LYS A 44 -5.34 -16.01 -12.70
N THR A 45 -4.35 -16.67 -13.31
CA THR A 45 -3.98 -18.07 -12.97
C THR A 45 -3.58 -18.17 -11.50
N GLY A 46 -4.15 -19.13 -10.78
CA GLY A 46 -3.89 -19.34 -9.34
C GLY A 46 -4.69 -18.43 -8.40
N TYR A 47 -5.60 -17.62 -8.96
CA TYR A 47 -6.40 -16.68 -8.19
C TYR A 47 -7.89 -16.78 -8.54
N THR A 48 -8.74 -16.36 -7.61
CA THR A 48 -10.18 -16.14 -7.80
C THR A 48 -10.46 -14.65 -7.71
N LEU A 49 -11.26 -14.13 -8.67
CA LEU A 49 -11.69 -12.73 -8.66
C LEU A 49 -12.58 -12.46 -7.44
N ASP A 50 -12.24 -11.43 -6.67
CA ASP A 50 -12.92 -11.03 -5.44
C ASP A 50 -13.69 -9.72 -5.61
N PHE A 51 -13.10 -8.77 -6.34
CA PHE A 51 -13.71 -7.49 -6.68
C PHE A 51 -13.35 -7.10 -8.11
N GLN A 52 -14.30 -6.49 -8.81
CA GLN A 52 -14.01 -5.84 -10.10
C GLN A 52 -14.89 -4.61 -10.31
N GLU A 53 -14.29 -3.61 -10.92
CA GLU A 53 -14.95 -2.46 -11.50
C GLU A 53 -14.31 -2.15 -12.87
N GLU A 54 -15.12 -2.23 -13.91
CA GLU A 54 -14.67 -2.07 -15.31
C GLU A 54 -15.14 -0.73 -15.91
N PHE A 55 -15.88 0.08 -15.15
CA PHE A 55 -16.46 1.34 -15.59
C PHE A 55 -17.18 1.29 -16.95
N ASN A 56 -17.80 0.14 -17.24
CA ASN A 56 -18.53 -0.09 -18.49
C ASN A 56 -19.96 0.52 -18.52
N ASN A 57 -20.47 0.92 -17.35
CA ASN A 57 -21.74 1.61 -17.22
C ASN A 57 -21.59 3.10 -17.48
N THR A 58 -22.68 3.81 -17.62
CA THR A 58 -22.68 5.29 -17.74
C THR A 58 -22.76 5.99 -16.38
N THR A 59 -22.96 5.25 -15.32
CA THR A 59 -23.07 5.72 -13.94
C THR A 59 -22.21 4.85 -13.02
N LEU A 60 -21.75 5.44 -11.93
CA LEU A 60 -21.03 4.72 -10.89
C LEU A 60 -21.92 3.68 -10.22
N ASP A 61 -21.38 2.50 -9.95
CA ASP A 61 -22.06 1.49 -9.13
C ASP A 61 -21.99 1.90 -7.65
N THR A 62 -23.08 2.49 -7.17
CA THR A 62 -23.16 2.99 -5.79
C THR A 62 -23.31 1.88 -4.74
N ASN A 63 -23.38 0.60 -5.12
CA ASN A 63 -23.21 -0.51 -4.19
C ASN A 63 -21.74 -0.80 -3.89
N LYS A 64 -20.81 -0.37 -4.76
CA LYS A 64 -19.38 -0.54 -4.62
C LYS A 64 -18.67 0.73 -4.19
N TRP A 65 -19.13 1.89 -4.65
CA TRP A 65 -18.46 3.17 -4.51
C TRP A 65 -19.35 4.24 -3.92
N LEU A 66 -18.87 4.89 -2.88
CA LEU A 66 -19.44 6.12 -2.35
C LEU A 66 -18.76 7.31 -3.07
N PRO A 67 -19.53 8.18 -3.77
CA PRO A 67 -18.95 9.28 -4.55
C PRO A 67 -18.68 10.52 -3.69
N TYR A 68 -17.91 10.35 -2.62
CA TYR A 68 -17.50 11.41 -1.69
C TYR A 68 -16.10 11.11 -1.17
N TYR A 69 -15.38 12.15 -0.77
CA TYR A 69 -14.12 12.06 -0.05
C TYR A 69 -14.31 12.27 1.44
N LEU A 70 -14.13 11.21 2.24
CA LEU A 70 -14.19 11.23 3.71
C LEU A 70 -15.31 12.14 4.25
N PRO A 71 -16.59 11.90 3.89
CA PRO A 71 -17.67 12.87 4.11
C PRO A 71 -17.95 13.17 5.56
N HIS A 72 -17.66 12.24 6.49
CA HIS A 72 -17.79 12.45 7.94
C HIS A 72 -16.85 13.53 8.50
N TRP A 73 -15.81 13.94 7.77
CA TRP A 73 -14.95 15.06 8.16
C TRP A 73 -15.43 16.41 7.62
N THR A 74 -16.55 16.47 6.93
CA THR A 74 -17.11 17.68 6.35
C THR A 74 -18.45 18.05 6.97
N THR A 75 -18.81 19.34 6.95
CA THR A 75 -20.19 19.70 7.26
C THR A 75 -21.13 19.16 6.17
N PRO A 76 -22.44 18.96 6.45
CA PRO A 76 -23.38 18.53 5.41
C PRO A 76 -23.40 19.44 4.17
N ALA A 77 -23.13 20.74 4.34
CA ALA A 77 -23.06 21.68 3.23
C ALA A 77 -21.79 21.50 2.40
N ASP A 78 -20.63 21.41 3.04
CA ASP A 78 -19.32 21.22 2.38
C ASP A 78 -19.27 19.84 1.70
N ARG A 79 -19.89 18.81 2.28
CA ARG A 79 -20.01 17.49 1.69
C ARG A 79 -20.62 17.55 0.30
N GLU A 80 -21.77 18.18 0.13
CA GLU A 80 -22.45 18.26 -1.16
C GLU A 80 -21.76 19.21 -2.15
N LEU A 81 -21.01 20.19 -1.67
CA LEU A 81 -20.36 21.19 -2.49
C LEU A 81 -18.93 20.76 -2.90
N GLY A 82 -18.10 20.33 -1.95
CA GLY A 82 -16.67 20.16 -2.15
C GLY A 82 -16.17 18.73 -1.99
N ALA A 83 -16.74 17.91 -1.08
CA ALA A 83 -16.32 16.51 -0.90
C ALA A 83 -16.99 15.57 -1.91
N LYS A 84 -18.06 15.97 -2.57
CA LYS A 84 -18.74 15.18 -3.60
C LYS A 84 -17.89 15.06 -4.86
N ALA A 85 -17.66 13.83 -5.30
CA ALA A 85 -16.86 13.54 -6.48
C ALA A 85 -17.43 14.16 -7.75
N ARG A 86 -16.55 14.73 -8.57
CA ARG A 86 -16.84 15.16 -9.94
C ARG A 86 -16.17 14.21 -10.91
N TYR A 87 -16.97 13.48 -11.67
CA TYR A 87 -16.49 12.48 -12.61
C TYR A 87 -17.41 12.36 -13.82
N THR A 88 -16.89 11.70 -14.85
CA THR A 88 -17.69 11.15 -15.96
C THR A 88 -17.24 9.71 -16.19
N ILE A 89 -18.19 8.86 -16.64
CA ILE A 89 -17.86 7.51 -17.11
C ILE A 89 -18.21 7.47 -18.59
N ALA A 90 -17.20 7.27 -19.41
CA ALA A 90 -17.33 7.25 -20.86
C ALA A 90 -16.26 6.36 -21.49
N ASN A 91 -16.62 5.64 -22.56
CA ASN A 91 -15.73 4.77 -23.30
C ASN A 91 -15.04 3.69 -22.43
N GLY A 92 -15.76 3.15 -21.43
CA GLY A 92 -15.23 2.14 -20.53
C GLY A 92 -14.18 2.69 -19.55
N SER A 93 -14.25 3.96 -19.18
CA SER A 93 -13.26 4.57 -18.27
C SER A 93 -13.96 5.57 -17.34
N LEU A 94 -13.61 5.52 -16.06
CA LEU A 94 -13.87 6.59 -15.11
C LEU A 94 -12.90 7.73 -15.38
N GLN A 95 -13.41 8.94 -15.45
CA GLN A 95 -12.62 10.16 -15.53
C GLN A 95 -12.95 11.02 -14.31
N GLU A 96 -12.17 10.90 -13.27
CA GLU A 96 -12.23 11.81 -12.14
C GLU A 96 -11.64 13.16 -12.52
N ARG A 97 -12.29 14.23 -12.10
CA ARG A 97 -11.89 15.57 -12.55
C ARG A 97 -12.06 16.64 -11.49
N ILE A 98 -11.14 17.59 -11.50
CA ILE A 98 -11.26 18.85 -10.77
C ILE A 98 -11.34 19.98 -11.81
N ASP A 99 -12.40 20.76 -11.71
CA ASP A 99 -12.63 21.95 -12.56
C ASP A 99 -12.17 23.21 -11.84
N ALA A 100 -12.05 24.30 -12.61
CA ALA A 100 -11.69 25.61 -12.03
C ALA A 100 -12.66 26.04 -10.92
N ASP A 101 -13.94 25.73 -11.09
CA ASP A 101 -15.03 26.09 -10.17
C ASP A 101 -15.31 25.04 -9.08
N THR A 102 -14.57 23.91 -9.04
CA THR A 102 -14.70 22.93 -7.95
C THR A 102 -14.40 23.61 -6.62
N PRO A 103 -15.30 23.58 -5.63
CA PRO A 103 -15.05 24.14 -4.30
C PRO A 103 -13.96 23.36 -3.55
N ALA A 104 -13.41 23.95 -2.49
CA ALA A 104 -12.58 23.22 -1.55
C ALA A 104 -13.39 22.13 -0.86
N TRP A 105 -12.78 20.96 -0.62
CA TRP A 105 -13.48 19.81 -0.02
C TRP A 105 -13.85 20.06 1.44
N ASN A 106 -12.96 20.71 2.19
CA ASN A 106 -13.18 21.11 3.58
C ASN A 106 -12.47 22.47 3.83
N PRO A 107 -13.14 23.59 3.63
CA PRO A 107 -12.52 24.91 3.77
C PRO A 107 -11.98 25.21 5.18
N THR A 108 -12.55 24.58 6.21
CA THR A 108 -12.14 24.78 7.61
C THR A 108 -10.84 24.05 7.92
N TYR A 109 -10.68 22.82 7.42
CA TYR A 109 -9.53 21.99 7.70
C TYR A 109 -8.39 22.22 6.70
N ASP A 110 -8.71 22.24 5.41
CA ASP A 110 -7.73 22.13 4.33
C ASP A 110 -7.75 23.32 3.36
N SER A 111 -8.33 24.42 3.83
CA SER A 111 -8.33 25.72 3.17
C SER A 111 -8.84 25.68 1.72
N THR A 112 -7.92 25.60 0.75
CA THR A 112 -8.23 25.71 -0.69
C THR A 112 -8.12 24.40 -1.45
N VAL A 113 -7.81 23.31 -0.79
CA VAL A 113 -7.63 22.00 -1.45
C VAL A 113 -8.93 21.54 -2.07
N LYS A 114 -8.89 21.26 -3.34
CA LYS A 114 -10.01 20.70 -4.12
C LYS A 114 -9.74 19.23 -4.36
N ILE A 115 -10.79 18.42 -4.23
CA ILE A 115 -10.71 16.97 -4.36
C ILE A 115 -11.85 16.48 -5.24
N SER A 116 -11.60 15.46 -6.04
CA SER A 116 -12.61 14.57 -6.57
C SER A 116 -12.19 13.16 -6.22
N SER A 117 -13.02 12.42 -5.48
CA SER A 117 -12.65 11.09 -4.98
C SER A 117 -13.88 10.22 -4.77
N ILE A 118 -13.70 8.92 -5.02
CA ILE A 118 -14.65 7.87 -4.69
C ILE A 118 -14.00 6.89 -3.73
N GLN A 119 -14.79 6.28 -2.85
CA GLN A 119 -14.28 5.36 -1.83
C GLN A 119 -15.19 4.14 -1.68
N THR A 120 -14.61 3.01 -1.25
CA THR A 120 -15.35 1.76 -1.06
C THR A 120 -15.82 1.53 0.37
N TYR A 121 -15.43 2.37 1.29
CA TYR A 121 -15.74 2.25 2.72
C TYR A 121 -16.05 3.62 3.30
N GLU A 122 -16.94 3.68 4.28
CA GLU A 122 -17.24 4.85 5.08
C GLU A 122 -17.69 4.43 6.46
N LYS A 123 -17.15 5.10 7.45
CA LYS A 123 -17.58 5.01 8.85
C LYS A 123 -17.13 6.24 9.59
N ASP A 124 -17.90 6.66 10.59
CA ASP A 124 -17.53 7.73 11.49
C ASP A 124 -16.11 7.54 12.04
N TYR A 125 -15.32 8.59 12.05
CA TYR A 125 -13.91 8.62 12.49
C TYR A 125 -12.91 7.89 11.60
N TRP A 126 -13.30 7.35 10.47
CA TRP A 126 -12.36 6.70 9.56
C TRP A 126 -11.26 7.64 9.09
N HIS A 127 -10.02 7.17 9.13
CA HIS A 127 -8.80 7.90 8.75
C HIS A 127 -8.59 9.23 9.49
N LYS A 128 -8.22 9.15 10.74
CA LYS A 128 -8.09 10.31 11.66
C LYS A 128 -6.90 11.25 11.45
N PHE A 129 -6.04 11.09 10.48
CA PHE A 129 -4.91 11.98 10.19
C PHE A 129 -4.23 12.57 11.43
N ASN A 130 -3.66 11.75 12.31
CA ASN A 130 -2.95 12.22 13.52
C ASN A 130 -3.76 13.14 14.47
N GLY A 131 -5.05 13.02 14.52
CA GLY A 131 -5.88 13.77 15.45
C GLY A 131 -6.08 15.27 15.11
N SER A 132 -5.62 15.72 13.94
CA SER A 132 -5.79 17.11 13.50
C SER A 132 -7.11 17.36 12.77
N MET A 133 -7.93 16.32 12.61
CA MET A 133 -9.18 16.41 11.85
C MET A 133 -10.23 17.28 12.56
N PRO A 134 -11.09 17.95 11.79
CA PRO A 134 -12.22 18.68 12.31
C PRO A 134 -13.23 17.76 13.03
N ASN A 135 -14.29 18.34 13.56
CA ASN A 135 -15.33 17.56 14.21
C ASN A 135 -15.92 16.52 13.24
N ASN A 136 -16.05 15.30 13.72
CA ASN A 136 -16.73 14.25 12.98
C ASN A 136 -18.24 14.58 12.89
N HIS A 137 -18.77 14.49 11.68
CA HIS A 137 -20.20 14.58 11.40
C HIS A 137 -20.69 13.18 11.04
N HIS A 138 -21.72 12.72 11.75
CA HIS A 138 -22.25 11.37 11.51
C HIS A 138 -22.72 11.19 10.07
N GLU A 139 -22.24 10.14 9.44
CA GLU A 139 -22.68 9.66 8.13
C GLU A 139 -23.13 8.20 8.24
N ALA A 140 -23.97 7.76 7.30
CA ALA A 140 -24.36 6.37 7.25
C ALA A 140 -23.16 5.46 6.93
N ASP A 141 -22.97 4.40 7.70
CA ASP A 141 -21.94 3.40 7.42
C ASP A 141 -22.11 2.84 6.00
N PHE A 142 -21.02 2.76 5.27
CA PHE A 142 -20.97 2.17 3.93
C PHE A 142 -19.80 1.18 3.84
N ASN A 143 -20.07 0.00 3.33
CA ASN A 143 -19.04 -0.99 2.99
C ASN A 143 -19.38 -1.63 1.65
N GLY A 144 -19.01 -0.96 0.57
CA GLY A 144 -19.08 -1.50 -0.79
C GLY A 144 -18.00 -2.54 -1.06
N TYR A 145 -16.83 -2.34 -0.46
CA TYR A 145 -15.75 -3.32 -0.45
C TYR A 145 -14.68 -2.95 0.58
N SER A 146 -14.33 -3.89 1.42
CA SER A 146 -13.13 -3.85 2.25
C SER A 146 -12.53 -5.24 2.32
N THR A 147 -11.21 -5.33 2.36
CA THR A 147 -10.53 -6.62 2.31
C THR A 147 -9.16 -6.58 2.96
N MET A 148 -8.65 -7.75 3.29
CA MET A 148 -7.28 -7.95 3.76
C MET A 148 -6.60 -8.94 2.82
N TYR A 149 -5.40 -8.58 2.33
CA TYR A 149 -4.58 -9.34 1.40
C TYR A 149 -5.23 -9.54 0.02
N GLY A 150 -4.44 -9.89 -0.95
CA GLY A 150 -4.88 -10.13 -2.33
C GLY A 150 -3.90 -9.58 -3.36
N TYR A 151 -4.24 -9.76 -4.62
CA TYR A 151 -3.59 -9.09 -5.72
C TYR A 151 -4.53 -8.00 -6.25
N PHE A 152 -4.07 -6.77 -6.18
CA PHE A 152 -4.78 -5.55 -6.58
C PHE A 152 -4.22 -5.07 -7.91
N GLU A 153 -5.07 -4.67 -8.83
CA GLU A 153 -4.66 -4.20 -10.14
C GLU A 153 -5.56 -3.06 -10.62
N MET A 154 -4.93 -2.01 -11.10
CA MET A 154 -5.59 -0.89 -11.76
C MET A 154 -4.91 -0.63 -13.09
N ARG A 155 -5.70 -0.34 -14.13
CA ARG A 155 -5.18 0.22 -15.37
C ARG A 155 -5.63 1.66 -15.47
N ALA A 156 -4.67 2.58 -15.58
CA ALA A 156 -4.96 4.02 -15.56
C ALA A 156 -4.00 4.82 -16.42
N LYS A 157 -4.46 6.02 -16.80
CA LYS A 157 -3.66 7.06 -17.44
C LYS A 157 -3.71 8.32 -16.57
N ASN A 158 -2.56 8.75 -16.10
CA ASN A 158 -2.43 9.84 -15.13
C ASN A 158 -2.69 11.22 -15.74
N ALA A 159 -3.02 12.19 -14.90
CA ALA A 159 -3.15 13.57 -15.33
C ALA A 159 -1.78 14.18 -15.61
N ASN A 160 -1.68 14.96 -16.71
CA ASN A 160 -0.48 15.74 -17.03
C ASN A 160 -0.88 17.20 -17.18
N VAL A 161 -0.82 17.94 -16.10
CA VAL A 161 -1.17 19.36 -16.07
C VAL A 161 -0.05 20.25 -15.55
N GLY A 162 1.19 19.73 -15.51
CA GLY A 162 2.40 20.49 -15.20
C GLY A 162 2.53 20.92 -13.75
N GLY A 163 1.77 20.35 -12.83
CA GLY A 163 1.82 20.63 -11.38
C GLY A 163 0.46 20.97 -10.78
N GLY A 164 0.47 21.31 -9.51
CA GLY A 164 -0.71 21.74 -8.75
C GLY A 164 -1.61 20.60 -8.31
N GLY A 165 -1.04 19.43 -7.99
CA GLY A 165 -1.76 18.31 -7.41
C GLY A 165 -1.17 16.95 -7.73
N HIS A 166 -1.91 15.93 -7.33
CA HIS A 166 -1.58 14.52 -7.55
C HIS A 166 -2.86 13.71 -7.73
N GLN A 167 -2.73 12.50 -8.20
CA GLN A 167 -3.74 11.46 -8.13
C GLN A 167 -3.21 10.32 -7.26
N ALA A 168 -4.13 9.64 -6.56
CA ALA A 168 -3.80 8.51 -5.72
C ALA A 168 -4.87 7.41 -5.74
N TRP A 169 -4.39 6.16 -5.77
CA TRP A 169 -5.14 4.98 -5.40
C TRP A 169 -4.49 4.40 -4.14
N TRP A 170 -5.20 4.46 -3.06
CA TRP A 170 -4.69 4.13 -1.75
C TRP A 170 -5.72 3.39 -0.90
N MET A 171 -5.29 2.83 0.19
CA MET A 171 -6.10 2.03 1.08
C MET A 171 -5.87 2.43 2.53
N VAL A 172 -6.94 2.42 3.32
CA VAL A 172 -6.89 2.73 4.75
C VAL A 172 -7.59 1.64 5.54
N GLY A 173 -7.01 1.25 6.68
CA GLY A 173 -7.59 0.29 7.60
C GLY A 173 -8.93 0.75 8.15
N THR A 174 -9.79 -0.22 8.49
CA THR A 174 -11.15 0.02 8.98
C THR A 174 -11.26 0.08 10.51
N GLN A 175 -10.12 0.27 11.23
CA GLN A 175 -10.03 0.13 12.68
C GLN A 175 -10.34 1.40 13.49
N ASP A 176 -10.38 2.57 12.86
CA ASP A 176 -10.59 3.83 13.55
C ASP A 176 -11.93 3.90 14.27
N THR A 177 -11.91 4.50 15.45
CA THR A 177 -13.09 4.77 16.28
C THR A 177 -12.98 6.17 16.93
N SER A 178 -14.00 6.61 17.62
CA SER A 178 -13.98 7.89 18.35
C SER A 178 -12.80 8.00 19.34
N SER A 179 -12.38 6.88 19.95
CA SER A 179 -11.36 6.83 21.02
C SER A 179 -10.03 6.23 20.58
N ALA A 180 -9.97 5.53 19.42
CA ALA A 180 -8.79 4.81 18.97
C ALA A 180 -8.44 5.17 17.52
N SER A 181 -7.14 5.21 17.25
CA SER A 181 -6.56 5.38 15.92
C SER A 181 -5.35 4.45 15.85
N ALA A 182 -5.59 3.16 15.65
CA ALA A 182 -4.55 2.16 15.39
C ALA A 182 -4.82 1.64 13.98
N ASN A 183 -4.30 2.33 12.99
CA ASN A 183 -4.65 2.15 11.60
C ASN A 183 -3.40 2.07 10.71
N SER A 184 -3.57 1.62 9.49
CA SER A 184 -2.52 1.61 8.49
C SER A 184 -3.03 2.16 7.17
N GLU A 185 -2.12 2.63 6.35
CA GLU A 185 -2.37 3.14 5.00
C GLU A 185 -1.39 2.53 4.02
N ILE A 186 -1.85 2.23 2.82
CA ILE A 186 -1.03 1.80 1.68
C ILE A 186 -1.35 2.69 0.50
N ASP A 187 -0.38 3.46 0.03
CA ASP A 187 -0.49 4.19 -1.23
C ASP A 187 -0.03 3.30 -2.37
N ILE A 188 -0.99 2.66 -3.06
CA ILE A 188 -0.69 1.76 -4.18
C ILE A 188 -0.16 2.57 -5.37
N VAL A 189 -0.80 3.72 -5.64
CA VAL A 189 -0.37 4.68 -6.66
C VAL A 189 -0.48 6.07 -6.08
N GLU A 190 0.61 6.81 -6.09
CA GLU A 190 0.62 8.24 -5.89
C GLU A 190 1.51 8.88 -6.96
N THR A 191 0.99 9.83 -7.73
CA THR A 191 1.76 10.47 -8.80
C THR A 191 1.42 11.95 -8.87
N PHE A 192 2.45 12.77 -8.77
CA PHE A 192 2.32 14.23 -8.88
C PHE A 192 2.19 14.67 -10.34
N PHE A 193 1.32 15.62 -10.61
CA PHE A 193 1.12 16.17 -11.97
C PHE A 193 2.37 16.82 -12.55
N SER A 194 3.28 17.29 -11.69
CA SER A 194 4.57 17.86 -12.10
C SER A 194 5.62 16.82 -12.44
N LYS A 195 5.38 15.53 -12.11
CA LYS A 195 6.34 14.44 -12.27
C LYS A 195 5.67 13.20 -12.88
N PRO A 196 5.14 13.32 -14.10
CA PRO A 196 4.31 12.28 -14.70
C PRO A 196 5.05 10.96 -14.99
N ASN A 197 6.37 10.95 -14.89
CA ASN A 197 7.22 9.77 -15.12
C ASN A 197 7.74 9.15 -13.82
N THR A 198 7.18 9.52 -12.68
CA THR A 198 7.54 8.92 -11.39
C THR A 198 6.35 8.20 -10.78
N TRP A 199 6.63 7.13 -10.06
CA TRP A 199 5.64 6.40 -9.28
C TRP A 199 6.07 6.37 -7.82
N ARG A 200 5.27 6.99 -6.99
CA ARG A 200 5.46 7.02 -5.55
C ARG A 200 4.61 5.93 -4.91
N ILE A 201 5.24 5.17 -4.03
CA ILE A 201 4.65 4.10 -3.23
C ILE A 201 4.98 4.40 -1.79
N ASN A 202 3.97 4.42 -0.92
CA ASN A 202 4.17 4.62 0.50
C ASN A 202 3.36 3.63 1.34
N GLY A 203 3.71 3.53 2.61
CA GLY A 203 2.92 2.91 3.64
C GLY A 203 3.07 3.69 4.94
N TYR A 204 1.98 3.83 5.68
CA TYR A 204 1.97 4.54 6.96
C TYR A 204 1.30 3.70 8.04
N GLY A 205 2.01 3.55 9.15
CA GLY A 205 1.49 2.91 10.35
C GLY A 205 0.87 3.94 11.30
N TRP A 206 -0.30 4.45 10.98
CA TRP A 206 -1.04 5.41 11.80
C TRP A 206 -1.42 4.86 13.19
N GLY A 207 -0.41 4.57 14.01
CA GLY A 207 -0.58 3.95 15.32
C GLY A 207 -0.70 2.42 15.30
N ASP A 208 -0.57 1.78 14.15
CA ASP A 208 -0.41 0.31 14.05
C ASP A 208 1.00 -0.08 14.48
N PRO A 209 1.16 -0.85 15.56
CA PRO A 209 2.48 -1.27 16.02
C PRO A 209 3.12 -2.36 15.15
N THR A 210 2.36 -2.95 14.22
CA THR A 210 2.78 -4.09 13.40
C THR A 210 3.15 -3.70 11.97
N PHE A 211 2.91 -2.45 11.57
CA PHE A 211 3.29 -1.90 10.28
C PHE A 211 4.01 -0.58 10.48
N LEU A 212 5.22 -0.47 9.99
CA LEU A 212 6.04 0.74 10.11
C LEU A 212 5.80 1.69 8.93
N ASP A 213 6.19 2.95 9.11
CA ASP A 213 6.20 3.90 8.00
C ASP A 213 7.24 3.49 6.95
N HIS A 214 6.79 3.30 5.72
CA HIS A 214 7.60 2.97 4.56
C HIS A 214 7.45 4.07 3.50
N TRP A 215 8.50 4.80 3.27
CA TRP A 215 8.56 5.90 2.29
C TRP A 215 9.38 5.44 1.07
N GLU A 216 9.12 4.22 0.67
CA GLU A 216 9.81 3.56 -0.42
C GLU A 216 9.31 4.09 -1.77
N GLY A 217 10.24 4.39 -2.69
CA GLY A 217 9.86 4.90 -3.99
C GLY A 217 9.46 6.37 -4.02
N PHE A 218 10.00 7.14 -3.11
CA PHE A 218 9.85 8.59 -3.14
C PHE A 218 10.32 9.15 -4.50
N GLU A 219 9.34 9.39 -5.42
CA GLU A 219 9.59 9.93 -6.75
C GLU A 219 10.54 9.08 -7.62
N ASP A 220 10.53 7.77 -7.47
CA ASP A 220 11.31 6.88 -8.31
C ASP A 220 10.77 6.90 -9.76
N PRO A 221 11.66 6.99 -10.77
CA PRO A 221 11.24 6.91 -12.17
C PRO A 221 10.57 5.58 -12.49
N VAL A 222 9.49 5.62 -13.27
CA VAL A 222 8.96 4.39 -13.84
C VAL A 222 9.95 3.80 -14.85
N PRO A 223 9.94 2.47 -15.05
CA PRO A 223 10.94 1.81 -15.90
C PRO A 223 10.90 2.26 -17.36
N TYR A 224 9.72 2.65 -17.85
CA TYR A 224 9.49 3.10 -19.24
C TYR A 224 8.10 3.75 -19.37
N GLY A 225 7.85 4.38 -20.50
CA GLY A 225 6.58 5.00 -20.86
C GLY A 225 6.38 6.38 -20.26
N ASP A 226 5.24 6.97 -20.55
CA ASP A 226 4.76 8.22 -19.99
C ASP A 226 3.35 8.00 -19.44
N GLN A 227 3.24 7.86 -18.13
CA GLN A 227 2.02 7.57 -17.39
C GLN A 227 0.87 8.54 -17.68
N SER A 228 1.16 9.71 -18.26
CA SER A 228 0.15 10.73 -18.58
C SER A 228 -0.31 10.70 -20.03
N SER A 229 0.42 10.05 -20.93
CA SER A 229 0.08 9.94 -22.34
C SER A 229 -0.54 8.61 -22.74
N GLU A 230 -0.27 7.56 -21.97
CA GLU A 230 -0.72 6.20 -22.23
C GLU A 230 -1.23 5.50 -20.97
N TYR A 231 -2.06 4.47 -21.15
CA TYR A 231 -2.52 3.63 -20.05
C TYR A 231 -1.42 2.65 -19.64
N HIS A 232 -1.22 2.54 -18.33
CA HIS A 232 -0.33 1.57 -17.70
C HIS A 232 -1.09 0.74 -16.66
N ILE A 233 -0.51 -0.41 -16.30
CA ILE A 233 -1.04 -1.29 -15.26
C ILE A 233 -0.20 -1.14 -13.99
N TYR A 234 -0.88 -0.82 -12.90
CA TYR A 234 -0.34 -0.74 -11.55
C TYR A 234 -0.86 -1.93 -10.75
N GLY A 235 0.03 -2.81 -10.34
CA GLY A 235 -0.32 -3.99 -9.55
C GLY A 235 0.28 -3.94 -8.14
N MET A 236 -0.43 -4.50 -7.17
CA MET A 236 0.10 -4.77 -5.83
C MET A 236 -0.31 -6.16 -5.37
N GLU A 237 0.63 -7.00 -5.02
CA GLU A 237 0.38 -8.21 -4.25
C GLU A 237 0.58 -7.90 -2.76
N TRP A 238 -0.49 -7.91 -2.01
CA TRP A 238 -0.49 -7.75 -0.56
C TRP A 238 -0.65 -9.13 0.09
N SER A 239 0.43 -9.60 0.67
CA SER A 239 0.50 -10.85 1.43
C SER A 239 0.61 -10.55 2.94
N PRO A 240 0.52 -11.55 3.83
CA PRO A 240 0.67 -11.33 5.28
C PRO A 240 2.02 -10.75 5.74
N THR A 241 3.05 -10.76 4.90
CA THR A 241 4.42 -10.36 5.27
C THR A 241 5.09 -9.42 4.29
N GLN A 242 4.47 -9.15 3.14
CA GLN A 242 5.10 -8.36 2.08
C GLN A 242 4.06 -7.62 1.25
N LEU A 243 4.45 -6.45 0.77
CA LEU A 243 3.81 -5.75 -0.33
C LEU A 243 4.76 -5.79 -1.54
N LYS A 244 4.28 -6.30 -2.67
CA LYS A 244 5.01 -6.31 -3.94
C LYS A 244 4.28 -5.49 -4.97
N PHE A 245 4.95 -4.55 -5.58
CA PHE A 245 4.39 -3.63 -6.56
C PHE A 245 4.88 -3.96 -7.96
N TYR A 246 3.98 -3.89 -8.93
CA TYR A 246 4.23 -4.29 -10.32
C TYR A 246 3.82 -3.15 -11.26
N TYR A 247 4.72 -2.78 -12.17
CA TYR A 247 4.44 -1.86 -13.26
C TYR A 247 4.35 -2.65 -14.57
N ASP A 248 3.22 -2.60 -15.24
CA ASP A 248 2.96 -3.36 -16.46
C ASP A 248 3.32 -4.86 -16.33
N ASN A 249 2.91 -5.46 -15.22
CA ASN A 249 3.15 -6.87 -14.85
C ASN A 249 4.61 -7.22 -14.49
N VAL A 250 5.52 -6.26 -14.47
CA VAL A 250 6.92 -6.46 -14.06
C VAL A 250 7.08 -6.02 -12.60
N LEU A 251 7.69 -6.87 -11.77
CA LEU A 251 7.98 -6.52 -10.37
C LEU A 251 8.85 -5.27 -10.33
N TYR A 252 8.32 -4.24 -9.66
CA TYR A 252 8.97 -2.93 -9.54
C TYR A 252 9.61 -2.75 -8.17
N LYS A 253 8.88 -3.04 -7.09
CA LYS A 253 9.35 -2.84 -5.72
C LYS A 253 8.78 -3.90 -4.76
N THR A 254 9.52 -4.18 -3.68
CA THR A 254 9.06 -5.03 -2.57
C THR A 254 9.30 -4.32 -1.24
N ILE A 255 8.27 -4.25 -0.41
CA ILE A 255 8.34 -3.88 1.01
C ILE A 255 8.20 -5.17 1.80
N ASN A 256 9.17 -5.49 2.67
CA ASN A 256 9.16 -6.72 3.50
C ASN A 256 8.41 -6.50 4.82
N ASP A 257 7.27 -5.88 4.71
CA ASP A 257 6.32 -5.60 5.77
C ASP A 257 4.93 -5.48 5.16
N ALA A 258 3.88 -5.67 5.93
CA ALA A 258 2.52 -5.52 5.44
C ALA A 258 1.53 -5.33 6.61
N PRO A 259 0.54 -4.44 6.48
CA PRO A 259 -0.52 -4.35 7.48
C PRO A 259 -1.36 -5.63 7.51
N ASN A 260 -1.94 -5.92 8.67
CA ASN A 260 -2.72 -7.14 8.92
C ASN A 260 -4.17 -6.85 9.33
N MET A 261 -4.76 -5.82 8.78
CA MET A 261 -6.14 -5.40 9.03
C MET A 261 -6.92 -5.22 7.73
N PRO A 262 -8.25 -5.38 7.73
CA PRO A 262 -9.06 -5.04 6.57
C PRO A 262 -8.94 -3.57 6.21
N MET A 263 -8.87 -3.27 4.91
CA MET A 263 -8.76 -1.90 4.38
C MET A 263 -9.83 -1.62 3.34
N GLY A 264 -10.37 -0.39 3.34
CA GLY A 264 -11.15 0.18 2.26
C GLY A 264 -10.27 0.91 1.26
N MET A 265 -10.72 1.02 0.01
CA MET A 265 -10.02 1.73 -1.06
C MET A 265 -10.53 3.16 -1.21
N ILE A 266 -9.62 4.07 -1.51
CA ILE A 266 -9.91 5.44 -1.92
C ILE A 266 -9.21 5.67 -3.26
N LEU A 267 -9.94 6.25 -4.19
CA LEU A 267 -9.47 6.63 -5.52
C LEU A 267 -9.74 8.11 -5.70
N GLY A 268 -8.73 8.92 -6.00
CA GLY A 268 -8.97 10.35 -6.09
C GLY A 268 -7.88 11.16 -6.76
N ILE A 269 -8.30 12.36 -7.14
CA ILE A 269 -7.45 13.42 -7.67
C ILE A 269 -7.54 14.63 -6.73
N TYR A 270 -6.40 15.25 -6.45
CA TYR A 270 -6.24 16.25 -5.40
C TYR A 270 -5.47 17.45 -5.92
N THR A 271 -5.89 18.68 -5.55
CA THR A 271 -4.99 19.81 -5.63
C THR A 271 -4.16 19.86 -4.36
N ASP A 272 -2.86 20.05 -4.52
CA ASP A 272 -1.96 20.10 -3.37
C ASP A 272 -1.74 21.56 -2.94
N ALA A 273 -2.19 21.91 -1.74
CA ALA A 273 -1.95 23.21 -1.14
C ALA A 273 -0.51 23.39 -0.65
N GLY A 274 0.19 22.28 -0.36
CA GLY A 274 1.52 22.26 0.25
C GLY A 274 2.68 22.24 -0.75
N SER A 275 2.47 21.80 -1.98
CA SER A 275 3.56 21.62 -2.96
C SER A 275 4.17 22.92 -3.48
N GLY A 276 3.54 24.07 -3.23
CA GLY A 276 3.96 25.38 -3.74
C GLY A 276 3.85 25.53 -5.28
N VAL A 277 3.45 24.47 -5.98
CA VAL A 277 3.30 24.44 -7.44
C VAL A 277 1.83 24.51 -7.80
N HIS A 278 1.25 25.69 -7.65
CA HIS A 278 -0.12 25.94 -8.13
C HIS A 278 -0.08 26.30 -9.62
N ASN A 279 -0.97 25.70 -10.41
CA ASN A 279 -1.26 26.15 -11.75
C ASN A 279 -2.77 26.23 -11.98
N ASN A 280 -3.16 27.03 -12.95
CA ASN A 280 -4.56 27.24 -13.33
C ASN A 280 -4.95 26.45 -14.60
N VAL A 281 -4.31 25.31 -14.82
CA VAL A 281 -4.65 24.41 -15.91
C VAL A 281 -5.83 23.54 -15.50
N TRP A 282 -6.95 23.68 -16.16
CA TRP A 282 -8.19 22.98 -15.88
C TRP A 282 -8.82 22.41 -17.16
N PRO A 283 -9.59 21.32 -17.07
CA PRO A 283 -9.74 20.46 -15.89
C PRO A 283 -8.46 19.65 -15.62
N LYS A 284 -8.28 19.24 -14.38
CA LYS A 284 -7.36 18.16 -14.01
C LYS A 284 -8.16 16.87 -14.11
N THR A 285 -7.70 15.90 -14.89
CA THR A 285 -8.47 14.67 -15.15
C THR A 285 -7.58 13.45 -15.04
N TRP A 286 -7.99 12.49 -14.24
CA TRP A 286 -7.39 11.17 -14.13
C TRP A 286 -8.31 10.13 -14.76
N SER A 287 -7.77 9.29 -15.65
CA SER A 287 -8.55 8.29 -16.37
C SER A 287 -8.23 6.89 -15.86
N VAL A 288 -9.24 6.18 -15.35
CA VAL A 288 -9.11 4.81 -14.82
C VAL A 288 -9.99 3.88 -15.65
N ASP A 289 -9.35 2.88 -16.28
CA ASP A 289 -10.00 1.88 -17.13
C ASP A 289 -10.68 0.81 -16.28
N TYR A 290 -9.95 0.21 -15.34
CA TYR A 290 -10.51 -0.75 -14.40
C TYR A 290 -9.76 -0.81 -13.07
N ILE A 291 -10.44 -1.38 -12.07
CA ILE A 291 -9.87 -1.84 -10.79
C ILE A 291 -10.34 -3.26 -10.55
N ARG A 292 -9.40 -4.16 -10.23
CA ARG A 292 -9.68 -5.56 -9.96
C ARG A 292 -8.90 -6.04 -8.75
N VAL A 293 -9.51 -6.92 -7.95
CA VAL A 293 -8.84 -7.57 -6.82
C VAL A 293 -9.10 -9.08 -6.89
N TRP A 294 -8.05 -9.85 -6.68
CA TRP A 294 -8.12 -11.31 -6.65
C TRP A 294 -7.56 -11.86 -5.34
N LYS A 295 -8.10 -12.99 -4.93
CA LYS A 295 -7.60 -13.79 -3.82
C LYS A 295 -6.85 -15.00 -4.35
N PRO A 296 -5.67 -15.36 -3.81
CA PRO A 296 -4.99 -16.58 -4.20
C PRO A 296 -5.85 -17.80 -3.85
N ASN A 297 -5.90 -18.77 -4.76
CA ASN A 297 -6.60 -20.04 -4.55
C ASN A 297 -5.95 -20.78 -3.37
N GLY A 298 -6.74 -21.11 -2.34
CA GLY A 298 -6.22 -21.72 -1.12
C GLY A 298 -5.75 -20.72 -0.06
N GLY A 299 -5.84 -19.40 -0.34
CA GLY A 299 -5.41 -18.35 0.57
C GLY A 299 -3.87 -18.18 0.63
N TYR A 300 -3.42 -17.22 1.41
CA TYR A 300 -1.99 -17.10 1.73
C TYR A 300 -1.60 -18.12 2.81
N PRO A 301 -0.41 -18.68 2.76
CA PRO A 301 0.11 -19.49 3.85
C PRO A 301 0.01 -18.71 5.18
N THR A 302 -0.38 -19.39 6.24
CA THR A 302 -0.35 -18.78 7.59
C THR A 302 1.08 -18.32 7.89
N PRO A 303 1.31 -17.02 8.11
CA PRO A 303 2.65 -16.55 8.43
C PRO A 303 3.05 -17.05 9.81
N TYR A 304 4.28 -17.51 9.91
CA TYR A 304 4.88 -17.85 11.19
C TYR A 304 6.00 -16.88 11.54
N TYR A 305 6.11 -16.58 12.81
CA TYR A 305 7.13 -15.68 13.37
C TYR A 305 7.91 -16.39 14.45
N ARG A 306 9.18 -16.06 14.56
CA ARG A 306 9.97 -16.34 15.75
C ARG A 306 9.97 -15.12 16.65
N ILE A 307 9.68 -15.28 17.93
CA ILE A 307 9.56 -14.18 18.88
C ILE A 307 10.84 -14.12 19.70
N LYS A 308 11.67 -13.09 19.45
CA LYS A 308 12.99 -12.91 20.04
C LYS A 308 12.97 -11.87 21.14
N ASN A 309 13.52 -12.19 22.28
CA ASN A 309 13.64 -11.25 23.40
C ASN A 309 14.79 -10.28 23.18
N HIS A 310 14.57 -8.98 23.42
CA HIS A 310 15.58 -7.94 23.22
C HIS A 310 16.78 -8.07 24.20
N GLN A 311 16.51 -8.37 25.48
CA GLN A 311 17.56 -8.49 26.51
C GLN A 311 18.45 -9.71 26.28
N THR A 312 17.85 -10.87 26.06
CA THR A 312 18.57 -12.16 26.01
C THR A 312 19.04 -12.52 24.60
N GLY A 313 18.39 -11.99 23.56
CA GLY A 313 18.60 -12.40 22.17
C GLY A 313 18.09 -13.80 21.85
N LEU A 314 17.35 -14.43 22.78
CA LEU A 314 16.84 -15.80 22.67
C LEU A 314 15.39 -15.82 22.20
N TYR A 315 14.93 -16.97 21.68
CA TYR A 315 13.61 -17.13 21.07
C TYR A 315 12.66 -17.89 21.99
N MET A 316 11.38 -17.49 22.02
CA MET A 316 10.31 -18.26 22.65
C MET A 316 10.14 -19.61 21.94
N HIS A 317 10.00 -20.70 22.70
CA HIS A 317 9.78 -22.04 22.15
C HIS A 317 9.01 -22.98 23.11
N THR A 318 8.59 -24.14 22.58
CA THR A 318 7.84 -25.16 23.28
C THR A 318 8.48 -26.54 23.17
N ASP A 319 9.76 -26.64 22.79
CA ASP A 319 10.42 -27.89 22.38
C ASP A 319 10.42 -28.99 23.46
N ASN A 320 10.54 -28.58 24.72
CA ASN A 320 10.59 -29.54 25.83
C ASN A 320 9.19 -30.02 26.28
N LEU A 321 8.13 -29.52 25.66
CA LEU A 321 6.73 -29.88 25.92
C LEU A 321 6.33 -29.81 27.39
N THR A 322 6.86 -28.83 28.12
CA THR A 322 6.63 -28.63 29.57
C THR A 322 5.26 -28.04 29.91
N GLY A 323 4.51 -27.58 28.90
CA GLY A 323 3.28 -26.81 29.09
C GLY A 323 3.54 -25.33 29.39
N LYS A 324 4.81 -24.91 29.48
CA LYS A 324 5.25 -23.53 29.68
C LYS A 324 6.01 -23.06 28.44
N ILE A 325 5.97 -21.77 28.18
CA ILE A 325 6.80 -21.18 27.13
C ILE A 325 8.20 -20.94 27.69
N GLU A 326 9.16 -21.53 27.03
CA GLU A 326 10.58 -21.38 27.31
C GLU A 326 11.20 -20.34 26.38
N TYR A 327 12.40 -19.88 26.69
CA TYR A 327 13.22 -19.12 25.75
C TYR A 327 14.64 -19.68 25.66
N GLY A 328 15.14 -19.82 24.46
CA GLY A 328 16.42 -20.49 24.22
C GLY A 328 17.02 -20.18 22.86
N ASN A 329 18.21 -20.69 22.64
CA ASN A 329 18.87 -20.65 21.33
C ASN A 329 18.46 -21.90 20.55
N VAL A 330 17.39 -21.76 19.74
CA VAL A 330 16.81 -22.85 18.95
C VAL A 330 16.98 -22.56 17.46
N PRO A 331 17.16 -23.59 16.59
CA PRO A 331 17.27 -23.40 15.14
C PRO A 331 16.02 -22.74 14.53
N ALA A 332 16.20 -22.03 13.41
CA ALA A 332 15.07 -21.44 12.70
C ALA A 332 14.09 -22.47 12.12
N THR A 333 14.55 -23.68 11.87
CA THR A 333 13.73 -24.82 11.39
C THR A 333 12.88 -25.46 12.46
N ASP A 334 13.12 -25.10 13.73
CA ASP A 334 12.38 -25.68 14.85
C ASP A 334 10.95 -25.14 14.92
N LEU A 335 9.97 -26.03 14.77
CA LEU A 335 8.55 -25.68 14.76
C LEU A 335 8.05 -25.21 16.13
N GLY A 336 8.69 -25.63 17.23
CA GLY A 336 8.37 -25.17 18.59
C GLY A 336 8.65 -23.69 18.81
N SER A 337 9.57 -23.11 18.04
CA SER A 337 9.88 -21.68 18.09
C SER A 337 9.07 -20.82 17.14
N GLN A 338 8.13 -21.42 16.40
CA GLN A 338 7.36 -20.73 15.36
C GLN A 338 5.90 -20.52 15.80
N TRP A 339 5.44 -19.29 15.67
CA TRP A 339 4.14 -18.84 16.18
C TRP A 339 3.37 -18.13 15.08
N SER A 340 2.09 -18.44 14.90
CA SER A 340 1.17 -17.65 14.09
C SER A 340 0.34 -16.72 14.97
N LYS A 341 -0.11 -15.62 14.38
CA LYS A 341 -1.03 -14.66 14.99
C LYS A 341 -2.44 -14.90 14.46
N GLU A 342 -3.41 -15.00 15.34
CA GLU A 342 -4.84 -15.06 15.03
C GLU A 342 -5.54 -13.92 15.76
N THR A 343 -6.47 -13.23 15.11
CA THR A 343 -7.21 -12.11 15.72
C THR A 343 -8.55 -12.59 16.26
N THR A 344 -8.89 -12.22 17.48
CA THR A 344 -10.19 -12.48 18.12
C THR A 344 -10.64 -11.23 18.88
N GLU A 345 -11.78 -10.67 18.53
CA GLU A 345 -12.34 -9.45 19.17
C GLU A 345 -11.35 -8.25 19.19
N GLY A 346 -10.50 -8.12 18.17
CA GLY A 346 -9.47 -7.07 18.11
C GLY A 346 -8.20 -7.35 18.92
N TYR A 347 -8.07 -8.55 19.52
CA TYR A 347 -6.89 -8.98 20.26
C TYR A 347 -6.15 -10.10 19.53
N THR A 348 -4.84 -10.16 19.71
CA THR A 348 -3.98 -11.19 19.12
C THR A 348 -3.98 -12.45 20.01
N ARG A 349 -4.04 -13.61 19.36
CA ARG A 349 -3.77 -14.91 19.96
C ARG A 349 -2.58 -15.54 19.24
N TYR A 350 -1.59 -16.00 19.99
CA TYR A 350 -0.39 -16.65 19.44
C TYR A 350 -0.56 -18.17 19.48
N LYS A 351 -0.54 -18.81 18.32
CA LYS A 351 -0.66 -20.26 18.17
C LYS A 351 0.68 -20.86 17.77
N ASN A 352 1.12 -21.84 18.54
CA ASN A 352 2.38 -22.50 18.28
C ASN A 352 2.27 -23.48 17.09
N ARG A 353 3.26 -23.48 16.20
CA ARG A 353 3.25 -24.33 15.00
C ARG A 353 3.43 -25.82 15.31
N LEU A 354 4.24 -26.17 16.30
CA LEU A 354 4.49 -27.56 16.69
C LEU A 354 3.27 -28.18 17.38
N THR A 355 2.73 -27.47 18.39
CA THR A 355 1.69 -28.02 19.27
C THR A 355 0.27 -27.70 18.80
N GLY A 356 0.09 -26.68 17.95
CA GLY A 356 -1.23 -26.17 17.57
C GLY A 356 -1.98 -25.48 18.72
N GLN A 357 -1.32 -25.23 19.84
CA GLN A 357 -1.91 -24.66 21.05
C GLN A 357 -1.58 -23.18 21.20
N TYR A 358 -2.34 -22.48 22.05
CA TYR A 358 -2.26 -21.01 22.20
C TYR A 358 -1.51 -20.63 23.48
N MET A 359 -0.77 -19.52 23.42
CA MET A 359 -0.22 -18.84 24.60
C MET A 359 -1.34 -18.38 25.52
N HIS A 360 -1.20 -18.62 26.82
CA HIS A 360 -2.17 -18.19 27.82
C HIS A 360 -1.55 -18.04 29.22
N ILE A 361 -2.33 -17.42 30.11
CA ILE A 361 -1.99 -17.32 31.55
C ILE A 361 -3.11 -17.87 32.43
N GLU A 362 -3.92 -18.80 31.93
CA GLU A 362 -5.15 -19.29 32.57
C GLU A 362 -4.95 -19.77 34.01
N ASN A 363 -3.85 -20.43 34.29
CA ASN A 363 -3.61 -21.04 35.60
C ASN A 363 -2.91 -20.11 36.60
N LEU A 364 -2.63 -18.87 36.25
CA LEU A 364 -2.00 -17.85 37.10
C LEU A 364 -0.70 -18.29 37.79
N THR A 365 0.14 -19.03 37.09
CA THR A 365 1.38 -19.64 37.64
C THR A 365 2.57 -18.68 37.69
N GLY A 366 2.43 -17.44 37.18
CA GLY A 366 3.52 -16.51 36.98
C GLY A 366 4.29 -16.73 35.66
N ASN A 367 4.09 -17.88 34.99
CA ASN A 367 4.69 -18.20 33.70
C ASN A 367 3.63 -18.19 32.60
N VAL A 368 4.04 -17.76 31.40
CA VAL A 368 3.22 -17.93 30.21
C VAL A 368 3.22 -19.41 29.83
N GLN A 369 2.05 -19.93 29.59
CA GLN A 369 1.81 -21.32 29.25
C GLN A 369 1.29 -21.43 27.81
N TYR A 370 1.25 -22.64 27.28
CA TYR A 370 0.52 -22.94 26.05
C TYR A 370 -0.46 -24.10 26.29
N GLY A 371 -1.61 -24.04 25.66
CA GLY A 371 -2.67 -25.02 25.84
C GLY A 371 -3.85 -24.79 24.89
N THR A 372 -4.83 -25.71 25.00
CA THR A 372 -6.11 -25.54 24.30
C THR A 372 -7.02 -24.65 25.14
N VAL A 373 -7.17 -23.41 24.73
CA VAL A 373 -7.96 -22.41 25.45
C VAL A 373 -9.02 -21.84 24.47
N PRO A 374 -10.30 -21.75 24.89
CA PRO A 374 -11.36 -21.15 24.09
C PRO A 374 -10.99 -19.73 23.62
N ALA A 375 -11.42 -19.37 22.41
CA ALA A 375 -11.11 -18.05 21.84
C ALA A 375 -11.67 -16.88 22.67
N THR A 376 -12.76 -17.11 23.39
CA THR A 376 -13.41 -16.13 24.28
C THR A 376 -12.67 -15.88 25.60
N TYR A 377 -11.64 -16.66 25.93
CA TYR A 377 -10.90 -16.50 27.19
C TYR A 377 -9.82 -15.42 27.06
N TRP A 378 -9.96 -14.36 27.84
CA TRP A 378 -9.06 -13.21 27.85
C TRP A 378 -7.63 -13.56 28.27
N SER A 379 -7.45 -14.68 28.99
CA SER A 379 -6.13 -15.20 29.36
C SER A 379 -5.24 -15.55 28.16
N SER A 380 -5.84 -15.82 26.99
CA SER A 380 -5.13 -16.12 25.75
C SER A 380 -5.18 -14.98 24.72
N GLN A 381 -5.65 -13.81 25.13
CA GLN A 381 -5.80 -12.62 24.27
C GLN A 381 -4.80 -11.55 24.70
N TRP A 382 -4.11 -10.97 23.73
CA TRP A 382 -2.97 -10.08 23.94
C TRP A 382 -3.10 -8.82 23.09
N THR A 383 -2.50 -7.72 23.57
CA THR A 383 -2.22 -6.52 22.78
C THR A 383 -0.73 -6.37 22.56
N GLU A 384 -0.36 -5.70 21.48
CA GLU A 384 1.01 -5.42 21.09
C GLU A 384 1.27 -3.92 21.24
N ASP A 385 2.07 -3.52 22.24
CA ASP A 385 2.38 -2.13 22.51
C ASP A 385 3.78 -1.82 21.95
N ALA A 386 3.90 -0.87 21.01
CA ALA A 386 5.18 -0.47 20.43
C ALA A 386 6.02 0.35 21.41
N VAL A 387 7.30 0.02 21.53
CA VAL A 387 8.28 0.75 22.36
C VAL A 387 9.65 0.76 21.68
N SER A 388 10.11 1.91 21.22
CA SER A 388 11.47 2.11 20.67
C SER A 388 11.89 1.10 19.60
N GLY A 389 10.98 0.72 18.68
CA GLY A 389 11.25 -0.27 17.64
C GLY A 389 11.08 -1.73 18.05
N TYR A 390 10.61 -1.98 19.27
CA TYR A 390 10.26 -3.30 19.81
C TYR A 390 8.80 -3.37 20.19
N THR A 391 8.30 -4.58 20.39
CA THR A 391 6.93 -4.86 20.81
C THR A 391 6.90 -5.33 22.25
N ARG A 392 5.99 -4.81 23.06
CA ARG A 392 5.64 -5.35 24.36
C ARG A 392 4.31 -6.10 24.24
N ILE A 393 4.25 -7.33 24.72
CA ILE A 393 3.06 -8.18 24.61
C ILE A 393 2.32 -8.17 25.96
N LYS A 394 1.11 -7.57 25.95
CA LYS A 394 0.30 -7.33 27.16
C LYS A 394 -0.92 -8.21 27.15
N ASN A 395 -1.17 -8.90 28.27
CA ASN A 395 -2.36 -9.75 28.41
C ASN A 395 -3.63 -8.93 28.66
N ARG A 396 -4.72 -9.27 27.96
CA ARG A 396 -6.04 -8.62 28.10
C ARG A 396 -6.64 -8.79 29.49
N TRP A 397 -6.50 -9.99 30.11
CA TRP A 397 -7.18 -10.34 31.35
C TRP A 397 -6.67 -9.53 32.55
N ASN A 398 -5.35 -9.50 32.75
CA ASN A 398 -4.74 -8.91 33.93
C ASN A 398 -3.84 -7.71 33.66
N SER A 399 -3.73 -7.28 32.40
CA SER A 399 -2.93 -6.13 31.95
C SER A 399 -1.42 -6.23 32.23
N THR A 400 -0.90 -7.45 32.46
CA THR A 400 0.54 -7.71 32.66
C THR A 400 1.26 -7.95 31.33
N PHE A 401 2.57 -7.75 31.32
CA PHE A 401 3.42 -7.92 30.13
C PHE A 401 4.23 -9.22 30.21
N MET A 402 4.46 -9.86 29.07
CA MET A 402 5.43 -10.95 28.95
C MET A 402 6.85 -10.41 29.17
N HIS A 403 7.67 -11.14 29.95
CA HIS A 403 9.05 -10.76 30.24
C HIS A 403 9.94 -11.96 30.57
N THR A 404 11.26 -11.71 30.67
CA THR A 404 12.28 -12.69 31.05
C THR A 404 13.09 -12.20 32.27
N GLU A 405 12.49 -11.40 33.17
CA GLU A 405 13.19 -10.65 34.22
C GLU A 405 14.01 -11.52 35.18
N ASP A 406 13.45 -12.66 35.59
CA ASP A 406 14.10 -13.53 36.61
C ASP A 406 15.09 -14.52 36.01
N ASN A 407 15.34 -14.51 34.69
CA ASN A 407 16.26 -15.42 33.99
C ASN A 407 16.03 -16.90 34.30
N THR A 408 14.77 -17.33 34.45
CA THR A 408 14.39 -18.70 34.81
C THR A 408 14.45 -19.71 33.67
N GLY A 409 14.66 -19.23 32.41
CA GLY A 409 14.49 -20.04 31.20
C GLY A 409 13.04 -20.11 30.71
N TYR A 410 12.09 -19.54 31.47
CA TYR A 410 10.67 -19.50 31.12
C TYR A 410 10.20 -18.06 30.88
N VAL A 411 9.31 -17.88 29.93
CA VAL A 411 8.63 -16.60 29.72
C VAL A 411 7.62 -16.38 30.84
N GLN A 412 7.79 -15.29 31.54
CA GLN A 412 6.95 -14.88 32.66
C GLN A 412 5.98 -13.78 32.25
N TYR A 413 5.03 -13.44 33.09
CA TYR A 413 4.20 -12.26 32.94
C TYR A 413 4.11 -11.51 34.27
N GLY A 414 4.15 -10.17 34.15
CA GLY A 414 4.17 -9.31 35.33
C GLY A 414 4.07 -7.82 34.99
N SER A 415 4.11 -7.00 36.04
CA SER A 415 4.20 -5.54 35.89
C SER A 415 5.67 -5.16 35.77
N VAL A 416 6.11 -4.82 34.57
CA VAL A 416 7.51 -4.48 34.24
C VAL A 416 7.57 -3.10 33.63
N PRO A 417 8.52 -2.22 34.06
CA PRO A 417 8.71 -0.90 33.46
C PRO A 417 8.91 -0.94 31.95
N THR A 418 8.45 0.08 31.24
CA THR A 418 8.58 0.16 29.76
C THR A 418 10.02 0.19 29.28
N THR A 419 10.93 0.67 30.13
CA THR A 419 12.37 0.75 29.83
C THR A 419 13.11 -0.57 29.92
N TYR A 420 12.47 -1.64 30.45
CA TYR A 420 13.13 -2.94 30.66
C TYR A 420 13.09 -3.77 29.38
N TRP A 421 14.26 -4.07 28.85
CA TRP A 421 14.46 -4.86 27.64
C TRP A 421 13.95 -6.30 27.76
N THR A 422 13.84 -6.81 28.99
CA THR A 422 13.29 -8.14 29.28
C THR A 422 11.84 -8.30 28.83
N SER A 423 11.08 -7.19 28.71
CA SER A 423 9.69 -7.17 28.23
C SER A 423 9.55 -6.71 26.77
N GLN A 424 10.66 -6.56 26.06
CA GLN A 424 10.67 -6.09 24.66
C GLN A 424 11.02 -7.24 23.71
N TRP A 425 10.24 -7.38 22.66
CA TRP A 425 10.28 -8.52 21.73
C TRP A 425 10.34 -8.04 20.28
N THR A 426 10.95 -8.87 19.44
CA THR A 426 10.96 -8.71 17.98
C THR A 426 10.29 -9.90 17.33
N PHE A 427 9.46 -9.68 16.34
CA PHE A 427 8.86 -10.73 15.51
C PHE A 427 9.68 -10.88 14.22
N GLU A 428 10.39 -12.00 14.10
CA GLU A 428 11.18 -12.31 12.91
C GLU A 428 10.37 -13.27 12.03
N PRO A 429 10.02 -12.90 10.77
CA PRO A 429 9.30 -13.80 9.88
C PRO A 429 10.06 -15.09 9.61
N VAL A 430 9.34 -16.20 9.52
CA VAL A 430 9.90 -17.51 9.10
C VAL A 430 9.70 -17.61 7.59
N SER A 431 10.81 -17.70 6.89
CA SER A 431 10.84 -17.85 5.41
C SER A 431 10.47 -19.26 4.94
#